data_3a89c605a136a1efd88ec1c80aa2bb2c
#
_entry.id   3a89c605a136a1efd88ec1c80aa2bb2c
#
_cell.length_a   1.000
_cell.length_b   1.000
_cell.length_c   1.000
_cell.angle_alpha   90.00
_cell.angle_beta   90.00
_cell.angle_gamma   90.00
#
_symmetry.space_group_name_H-M   'P 1'
#
loop_
_entity.id
_entity.type
_entity.pdbx_description
1 polymer ?
#
loop_
_entity_poly.entity_id
_entity_poly.type
_entity_poly.pdbx_seq_one_letter_code
_entity_poly.pdbx_strand_id
1 'polypeptide(L)'
;MISTSARGSHELDVDVVIVGAGPAGLTAGYLLTKAGKSVAIIEKDQTYVGGISRTVEHEGYRFDIGGHRFFSKSQQVVDLWNEILPDDFIQRPRMSRIYYEGKFYSYPLRAFEALRNLGLWRSAQCMASYLQYKLFPIRKVTSFEDWTTNQFGKKLYSIFFKTYTEKVWGMPCDEMSADWAAQRIKGLSLWGAVVDGLKRSLGLNKLNDGTGKQAKTLLETFRYPRLGPGMMWDAARDKIVATGKGQVLMGHALGQLASDGQGGWRLRADGPEGETIITARHAISSAPMRELATRLHPLPATTLQASNLKYRDFLTVALMIRSDDLFPDNWIYIHDSKVQVGRVQNFRSWSPEMVPDQDIACVGLEYFCFEGDGLWTSSDEHLIAQAKREMDILGLCKPEDVVGGAVVRQEKAYPVYDETYAENVEAMRAELAERFPTLHLVGRNGMHRYNNQDHAMMTAMLTVENILAGEQVYDTWCVNEDAEYHEAGDEGAETTLPARETRALSEDQAAALASVRDVPARVDKAPDTRNETERKVA
;
A
#
# COMPACT_ATOMS: atom_id res chain seq x y z
N MET A 1 33.96 22.64 35.90
CA MET A 1 34.26 22.64 34.47
C MET A 1 33.71 21.36 33.90
N ILE A 2 32.52 21.43 33.31
CA ILE A 2 31.89 20.29 32.62
C ILE A 2 32.35 20.41 31.16
N SER A 3 33.25 19.51 30.76
CA SER A 3 33.70 19.37 29.38
C SER A 3 32.51 18.87 28.56
N THR A 4 31.89 19.73 27.76
CA THR A 4 31.01 19.34 26.67
C THR A 4 31.88 18.73 25.58
N SER A 5 31.92 17.41 25.52
CA SER A 5 32.42 16.67 24.37
C SER A 5 31.64 17.14 23.13
N ALA A 6 32.35 17.76 22.20
CA ALA A 6 31.81 18.05 20.85
C ALA A 6 31.41 16.72 20.21
N ARG A 7 30.09 16.47 20.04
CA ARG A 7 29.59 15.39 19.21
C ARG A 7 30.06 15.68 17.78
N GLY A 8 30.91 14.82 17.24
CA GLY A 8 31.41 14.95 15.86
C GLY A 8 30.24 14.91 14.87
N SER A 9 30.14 15.93 14.02
CA SER A 9 29.24 15.87 12.87
C SER A 9 29.86 14.97 11.82
N HIS A 10 29.13 14.00 11.32
CA HIS A 10 29.51 13.17 10.19
C HIS A 10 29.03 13.83 8.90
N GLU A 11 29.92 14.13 7.98
CA GLU A 11 29.58 14.79 6.70
C GLU A 11 29.71 13.80 5.53
N LEU A 12 28.70 13.77 4.66
CA LEU A 12 28.66 12.98 3.43
C LEU A 12 28.35 13.88 2.25
N ASP A 13 28.98 13.60 1.09
CA ASP A 13 28.65 14.24 -0.18
C ASP A 13 28.29 13.16 -1.20
N VAL A 14 27.07 13.25 -1.79
CA VAL A 14 26.51 12.24 -2.66
C VAL A 14 25.78 12.89 -3.86
N ASP A 15 25.52 12.10 -4.90
CA ASP A 15 24.68 12.58 -6.02
C ASP A 15 23.22 12.75 -5.59
N VAL A 16 22.69 11.79 -4.81
CA VAL A 16 21.29 11.76 -4.40
C VAL A 16 21.15 11.38 -2.94
N VAL A 17 20.41 12.19 -2.18
CA VAL A 17 19.96 11.83 -0.82
C VAL A 17 18.53 11.34 -0.86
N ILE A 18 18.21 10.28 -0.11
CA ILE A 18 16.89 9.66 -0.06
C ILE A 18 16.39 9.63 1.38
N VAL A 19 15.16 10.10 1.59
CA VAL A 19 14.49 10.08 2.89
C VAL A 19 13.48 8.95 2.93
N GLY A 20 13.78 7.95 3.77
CA GLY A 20 13.00 6.73 4.01
C GLY A 20 13.48 5.53 3.21
N ALA A 21 13.72 4.42 3.91
CA ALA A 21 14.09 3.11 3.35
C ALA A 21 12.90 2.17 3.18
N GLY A 22 11.74 2.70 2.79
CA GLY A 22 10.59 1.92 2.34
C GLY A 22 10.74 1.45 0.89
N PRO A 23 9.71 0.77 0.31
CA PRO A 23 9.76 0.24 -1.06
C PRO A 23 10.21 1.26 -2.11
N ALA A 24 9.72 2.50 -2.04
CA ALA A 24 10.11 3.54 -2.99
C ALA A 24 11.58 3.97 -2.81
N GLY A 25 12.00 4.27 -1.58
CA GLY A 25 13.37 4.74 -1.32
C GLY A 25 14.43 3.69 -1.65
N LEU A 26 14.20 2.44 -1.28
CA LEU A 26 15.13 1.34 -1.60
C LEU A 26 15.16 1.04 -3.10
N THR A 27 14.02 1.11 -3.80
CA THR A 27 13.98 0.97 -5.25
C THR A 27 14.80 2.08 -5.94
N ALA A 28 14.60 3.34 -5.54
CA ALA A 28 15.39 4.45 -6.08
C ALA A 28 16.88 4.29 -5.78
N GLY A 29 17.24 3.96 -4.53
CA GLY A 29 18.63 3.75 -4.13
C GLY A 29 19.31 2.63 -4.90
N TYR A 30 18.62 1.50 -5.09
CA TYR A 30 19.13 0.38 -5.85
C TYR A 30 19.41 0.75 -7.32
N LEU A 31 18.45 1.36 -7.99
CA LEU A 31 18.58 1.74 -9.40
C LEU A 31 19.63 2.83 -9.62
N LEU A 32 19.69 3.83 -8.74
CA LEU A 32 20.69 4.89 -8.81
C LEU A 32 22.12 4.35 -8.61
N THR A 33 22.33 3.48 -7.60
CA THR A 33 23.66 2.89 -7.35
C THR A 33 24.06 1.94 -8.47
N LYS A 34 23.12 1.20 -9.05
CA LYS A 34 23.33 0.37 -10.24
C LYS A 34 23.73 1.23 -11.46
N ALA A 35 23.16 2.44 -11.60
CA ALA A 35 23.54 3.43 -12.61
C ALA A 35 24.85 4.18 -12.28
N GLY A 36 25.53 3.81 -11.21
CA GLY A 36 26.83 4.36 -10.84
C GLY A 36 26.78 5.65 -10.01
N LYS A 37 25.62 6.11 -9.58
CA LYS A 37 25.45 7.29 -8.72
C LYS A 37 25.76 6.96 -7.26
N SER A 38 26.30 7.94 -6.54
CA SER A 38 26.47 7.86 -5.09
C SER A 38 25.17 8.23 -4.38
N VAL A 39 24.77 7.42 -3.38
CA VAL A 39 23.48 7.56 -2.70
C VAL A 39 23.62 7.41 -1.19
N ALA A 40 22.96 8.29 -0.43
CA ALA A 40 22.75 8.12 0.98
C ALA A 40 21.23 8.04 1.28
N ILE A 41 20.81 6.97 1.94
CA ILE A 41 19.42 6.76 2.38
C ILE A 41 19.38 6.91 3.89
N ILE A 42 18.51 7.77 4.41
CA ILE A 42 18.23 7.84 5.85
C ILE A 42 16.93 7.11 6.17
N GLU A 43 16.93 6.34 7.26
CA GLU A 43 15.74 5.63 7.77
C GLU A 43 15.62 5.84 9.28
N LYS A 44 14.44 6.27 9.75
CA LYS A 44 14.19 6.53 11.17
C LYS A 44 14.12 5.26 12.03
N ASP A 45 13.70 4.14 11.44
CA ASP A 45 13.72 2.84 12.13
C ASP A 45 15.18 2.42 12.38
N GLN A 46 15.45 1.93 13.60
CA GLN A 46 16.80 1.50 13.97
C GLN A 46 17.13 0.09 13.48
N THR A 47 16.12 -0.71 13.19
CA THR A 47 16.24 -2.15 12.96
C THR A 47 15.81 -2.55 11.56
N TYR A 48 14.65 -2.07 11.10
CA TYR A 48 14.00 -2.58 9.91
C TYR A 48 13.99 -1.58 8.76
N VAL A 49 14.30 -2.06 7.58
CA VAL A 49 13.97 -1.41 6.31
C VAL A 49 12.63 -1.93 5.78
N GLY A 50 12.12 -1.35 4.66
CA GLY A 50 10.88 -1.78 4.02
C GLY A 50 9.65 -0.98 4.44
N GLY A 51 9.77 -0.05 5.40
CA GLY A 51 8.66 0.78 5.87
C GLY A 51 7.49 -0.09 6.34
N ILE A 52 6.26 0.15 5.84
CA ILE A 52 5.10 -0.68 6.18
C ILE A 52 5.17 -2.10 5.61
N SER A 53 6.00 -2.33 4.58
CA SER A 53 6.20 -3.68 3.99
C SER A 53 7.31 -4.47 4.68
N ARG A 54 7.74 -4.06 5.88
CA ARG A 54 8.70 -4.83 6.67
C ARG A 54 8.07 -6.06 7.29
N THR A 55 8.88 -7.05 7.59
CA THR A 55 8.53 -8.20 8.40
C THR A 55 9.21 -8.07 9.75
N VAL A 56 8.47 -8.21 10.84
CA VAL A 56 8.99 -8.16 12.21
C VAL A 56 9.25 -9.59 12.68
N GLU A 57 10.35 -9.78 13.42
CA GLU A 57 10.67 -11.03 14.07
C GLU A 57 10.56 -10.90 15.59
N HIS A 58 9.88 -11.84 16.22
CA HIS A 58 9.76 -11.95 17.67
C HIS A 58 9.86 -13.42 18.09
N GLU A 59 10.89 -13.76 18.84
CA GLU A 59 11.15 -15.15 19.30
C GLU A 59 11.17 -16.20 18.17
N GLY A 60 11.68 -15.83 16.99
CA GLY A 60 11.71 -16.67 15.80
C GLY A 60 10.42 -16.70 14.97
N TYR A 61 9.33 -16.15 15.47
CA TYR A 61 8.10 -15.95 14.70
C TYR A 61 8.19 -14.69 13.86
N ARG A 62 7.79 -14.78 12.60
CA ARG A 62 7.76 -13.65 11.68
C ARG A 62 6.33 -13.24 11.37
N PHE A 63 6.09 -11.95 11.32
CA PHE A 63 4.80 -11.40 10.97
C PHE A 63 4.93 -10.04 10.30
N ASP A 64 4.02 -9.78 9.36
CA ASP A 64 4.01 -8.56 8.58
C ASP A 64 3.14 -7.48 9.24
N ILE A 65 3.45 -6.24 8.90
CA ILE A 65 2.64 -5.09 9.29
C ILE A 65 1.62 -4.82 8.17
N GLY A 66 0.51 -5.56 8.22
CA GLY A 66 -0.47 -5.62 7.13
C GLY A 66 -0.16 -6.73 6.12
N GLY A 67 -1.12 -7.02 5.24
CA GLY A 67 -0.96 -8.04 4.21
C GLY A 67 -0.26 -7.50 2.97
N HIS A 68 0.93 -7.98 2.66
CA HIS A 68 1.74 -7.51 1.54
C HIS A 68 2.03 -8.63 0.53
N ARG A 69 1.03 -8.99 -0.28
CA ARG A 69 1.24 -9.93 -1.39
C ARG A 69 2.01 -9.26 -2.53
N PHE A 70 2.84 -10.04 -3.22
CA PHE A 70 3.58 -9.61 -4.40
C PHE A 70 2.74 -9.89 -5.63
N PHE A 71 2.10 -8.87 -6.10
CA PHE A 71 1.33 -8.82 -7.33
C PHE A 71 1.51 -7.45 -7.96
N SER A 72 1.82 -7.43 -9.25
CA SER A 72 1.85 -6.21 -10.06
C SER A 72 1.39 -6.54 -11.48
N LYS A 73 0.73 -5.58 -12.12
CA LYS A 73 0.45 -5.62 -13.56
C LYS A 73 1.66 -5.19 -14.39
N SER A 74 2.64 -4.53 -13.76
CA SER A 74 3.86 -4.08 -14.42
C SER A 74 4.91 -5.17 -14.46
N GLN A 75 5.26 -5.63 -15.67
CA GLN A 75 6.35 -6.59 -15.85
C GLN A 75 7.68 -6.03 -15.34
N GLN A 76 7.93 -4.73 -15.51
CA GLN A 76 9.14 -4.06 -15.01
C GLN A 76 9.30 -4.21 -13.49
N VAL A 77 8.20 -4.07 -12.73
CA VAL A 77 8.22 -4.28 -11.28
C VAL A 77 8.47 -5.75 -10.95
N VAL A 78 7.82 -6.67 -11.66
CA VAL A 78 8.01 -8.12 -11.47
C VAL A 78 9.45 -8.54 -11.77
N ASP A 79 10.04 -8.01 -12.82
CA ASP A 79 11.44 -8.31 -13.19
C ASP A 79 12.41 -7.76 -12.15
N LEU A 80 12.13 -6.56 -11.60
CA LEU A 80 12.93 -6.00 -10.52
C LEU A 80 12.82 -6.83 -9.23
N TRP A 81 11.65 -7.39 -8.92
CA TRP A 81 11.53 -8.35 -7.81
C TRP A 81 12.42 -9.57 -8.03
N ASN A 82 12.40 -10.14 -9.25
CA ASN A 82 13.24 -11.30 -9.58
C ASN A 82 14.74 -10.97 -9.53
N GLU A 83 15.11 -9.75 -9.89
CA GLU A 83 16.50 -9.30 -9.85
C GLU A 83 16.99 -9.11 -8.40
N ILE A 84 16.15 -8.52 -7.55
CA ILE A 84 16.52 -8.27 -6.15
C ILE A 84 16.50 -9.56 -5.33
N LEU A 85 15.47 -10.39 -5.52
CA LEU A 85 15.27 -11.63 -4.75
C LEU A 85 14.95 -12.79 -5.70
N PRO A 86 15.95 -13.39 -6.37
CA PRO A 86 15.73 -14.36 -7.46
C PRO A 86 15.14 -15.69 -7.00
N ASP A 87 15.53 -16.20 -5.83
CA ASP A 87 15.31 -17.61 -5.46
C ASP A 87 14.30 -17.81 -4.32
N ASP A 88 13.87 -16.74 -3.65
CA ASP A 88 13.15 -16.82 -2.38
C ASP A 88 11.65 -16.49 -2.48
N PHE A 89 11.10 -16.34 -3.69
CA PHE A 89 9.67 -16.21 -3.89
C PHE A 89 8.99 -17.56 -3.99
N ILE A 90 7.98 -17.76 -3.15
CA ILE A 90 7.09 -18.94 -3.20
C ILE A 90 5.73 -18.56 -3.78
N GLN A 91 5.07 -19.52 -4.43
CA GLN A 91 3.68 -19.40 -4.88
C GLN A 91 2.76 -19.82 -3.76
N ARG A 92 1.81 -18.96 -3.40
CA ARG A 92 0.84 -19.24 -2.35
C ARG A 92 -0.59 -19.19 -2.88
N PRO A 93 -1.44 -20.17 -2.49
CA PRO A 93 -2.85 -20.08 -2.80
C PRO A 93 -3.46 -18.87 -2.07
N ARG A 94 -4.27 -18.10 -2.78
CA ARG A 94 -5.01 -17.00 -2.18
C ARG A 94 -6.27 -17.52 -1.52
N MET A 95 -6.34 -17.43 -0.22
CA MET A 95 -7.54 -17.72 0.54
C MET A 95 -7.87 -16.54 1.46
N SER A 96 -9.02 -15.92 1.25
CA SER A 96 -9.50 -14.85 2.10
C SER A 96 -11.02 -14.91 2.20
N ARG A 97 -11.54 -14.63 3.38
CA ARG A 97 -12.98 -14.64 3.65
C ARG A 97 -13.38 -13.41 4.47
N ILE A 98 -14.68 -13.13 4.48
CA ILE A 98 -15.30 -12.17 5.39
C ILE A 98 -15.94 -12.95 6.53
N TYR A 99 -15.70 -12.51 7.76
CA TYR A 99 -16.39 -13.01 8.95
C TYR A 99 -17.46 -12.02 9.38
N TYR A 100 -18.69 -12.51 9.51
CA TYR A 100 -19.82 -11.74 10.00
C TYR A 100 -20.82 -12.63 10.76
N GLU A 101 -21.13 -12.27 12.00
CA GLU A 101 -22.07 -12.97 12.89
C GLU A 101 -21.87 -14.50 12.93
N GLY A 102 -20.66 -14.96 13.18
CA GLY A 102 -20.34 -16.39 13.32
C GLY A 102 -20.28 -17.15 11.99
N LYS A 103 -20.32 -16.47 10.85
CA LYS A 103 -20.29 -17.10 9.53
C LYS A 103 -19.20 -16.52 8.65
N PHE A 104 -18.65 -17.39 7.79
CA PHE A 104 -17.71 -17.01 6.77
C PHE A 104 -18.39 -16.81 5.42
N TYR A 105 -17.96 -15.77 4.71
CA TYR A 105 -18.39 -15.43 3.35
C TYR A 105 -17.17 -15.33 2.45
N SER A 106 -17.29 -15.83 1.22
CA SER A 106 -16.20 -15.70 0.24
C SER A 106 -15.85 -14.23 -0.03
N TYR A 107 -14.57 -13.95 -0.21
CA TYR A 107 -14.12 -12.66 -0.69
C TYR A 107 -13.45 -12.83 -2.07
N PRO A 108 -13.90 -12.12 -3.12
CA PRO A 108 -15.05 -11.23 -3.12
C PRO A 108 -16.39 -11.93 -2.84
N LEU A 109 -17.35 -11.12 -2.37
CA LEU A 109 -18.68 -11.61 -2.04
C LEU A 109 -19.34 -12.31 -3.23
N ARG A 110 -19.71 -13.57 -3.03
CA ARG A 110 -20.56 -14.32 -3.96
C ARG A 110 -22.02 -14.14 -3.56
N ALA A 111 -22.81 -13.45 -4.41
CA ALA A 111 -24.16 -13.03 -4.05
C ALA A 111 -25.04 -14.19 -3.59
N PHE A 112 -25.02 -15.34 -4.27
CA PHE A 112 -25.84 -16.50 -3.89
C PHE A 112 -25.41 -17.10 -2.54
N GLU A 113 -24.13 -17.23 -2.30
CA GLU A 113 -23.58 -17.69 -1.02
C GLU A 113 -23.94 -16.72 0.12
N ALA A 114 -23.77 -15.41 -0.13
CA ALA A 114 -24.09 -14.38 0.84
C ALA A 114 -25.56 -14.42 1.23
N LEU A 115 -26.48 -14.49 0.25
CA LEU A 115 -27.91 -14.57 0.50
C LEU A 115 -28.29 -15.87 1.24
N ARG A 116 -27.70 -17.02 0.88
CA ARG A 116 -27.92 -18.28 1.58
C ARG A 116 -27.47 -18.20 3.04
N ASN A 117 -26.28 -17.64 3.29
CA ASN A 117 -25.73 -17.54 4.64
C ASN A 117 -26.46 -16.51 5.51
N LEU A 118 -27.00 -15.43 4.93
CA LEU A 118 -27.85 -14.45 5.62
C LEU A 118 -29.22 -15.03 6.03
N GLY A 119 -29.69 -16.06 5.33
CA GLY A 119 -31.02 -16.66 5.52
C GLY A 119 -32.12 -15.90 4.79
N LEU A 120 -33.29 -16.56 4.62
CA LEU A 120 -34.37 -16.09 3.75
C LEU A 120 -34.88 -14.69 4.10
N TRP A 121 -35.08 -14.40 5.38
CA TRP A 121 -35.65 -13.12 5.81
C TRP A 121 -34.71 -11.93 5.53
N ARG A 122 -33.44 -12.05 5.92
CA ARG A 122 -32.46 -10.99 5.64
C ARG A 122 -32.19 -10.83 4.15
N SER A 123 -32.19 -11.94 3.41
CA SER A 123 -32.03 -11.90 1.95
C SER A 123 -33.18 -11.17 1.27
N ALA A 124 -34.44 -11.41 1.70
CA ALA A 124 -35.59 -10.68 1.22
C ALA A 124 -35.49 -9.17 1.52
N GLN A 125 -35.03 -8.80 2.71
CA GLN A 125 -34.78 -7.39 3.07
C GLN A 125 -33.67 -6.76 2.20
N CYS A 126 -32.59 -7.48 1.92
CA CYS A 126 -31.53 -7.00 1.03
C CYS A 126 -32.05 -6.77 -0.40
N MET A 127 -32.83 -7.71 -0.94
CA MET A 127 -33.41 -7.60 -2.27
C MET A 127 -34.43 -6.46 -2.36
N ALA A 128 -35.30 -6.31 -1.36
CA ALA A 128 -36.25 -5.19 -1.31
C ALA A 128 -35.54 -3.83 -1.25
N SER A 129 -34.51 -3.73 -0.40
CA SER A 129 -33.69 -2.53 -0.30
C SER A 129 -32.93 -2.24 -1.60
N TYR A 130 -32.37 -3.25 -2.26
CA TYR A 130 -31.72 -3.09 -3.54
C TYR A 130 -32.68 -2.55 -4.61
N LEU A 131 -33.87 -3.16 -4.75
CA LEU A 131 -34.88 -2.73 -5.70
C LEU A 131 -35.36 -1.30 -5.40
N GLN A 132 -35.55 -0.95 -4.14
CA GLN A 132 -35.91 0.41 -3.73
C GLN A 132 -34.92 1.45 -4.26
N TYR A 133 -33.62 1.26 -4.04
CA TYR A 133 -32.61 2.23 -4.48
C TYR A 133 -32.29 2.16 -5.99
N LYS A 134 -32.63 1.07 -6.67
CA LYS A 134 -32.60 1.01 -8.14
C LYS A 134 -33.76 1.79 -8.77
N LEU A 135 -34.93 1.77 -8.16
CA LEU A 135 -36.09 2.52 -8.64
C LEU A 135 -36.06 3.99 -8.20
N PHE A 136 -35.56 4.25 -6.99
CA PHE A 136 -35.50 5.57 -6.38
C PHE A 136 -34.08 5.87 -5.88
N PRO A 137 -33.11 6.12 -6.77
CA PRO A 137 -31.73 6.34 -6.36
C PRO A 137 -31.56 7.69 -5.65
N ILE A 138 -30.59 7.76 -4.76
CA ILE A 138 -30.11 9.02 -4.19
C ILE A 138 -29.53 9.84 -5.33
N ARG A 139 -30.14 11.02 -5.60
CA ARG A 139 -29.78 11.85 -6.77
C ARG A 139 -28.48 12.61 -6.58
N LYS A 140 -28.23 13.13 -5.37
CA LYS A 140 -27.00 13.84 -5.04
C LYS A 140 -26.09 12.90 -4.26
N VAL A 141 -25.21 12.21 -4.99
CA VAL A 141 -24.24 11.28 -4.44
C VAL A 141 -23.00 12.06 -4.03
N THR A 142 -22.77 12.23 -2.74
CA THR A 142 -21.63 12.97 -2.19
C THR A 142 -20.73 12.08 -1.33
N SER A 143 -21.30 11.04 -0.73
CA SER A 143 -20.58 10.19 0.23
C SER A 143 -20.42 8.75 -0.25
N PHE A 144 -19.51 8.04 0.42
CA PHE A 144 -19.34 6.60 0.28
C PHE A 144 -20.65 5.84 0.57
N GLU A 145 -21.40 6.26 1.59
CA GLU A 145 -22.70 5.70 1.94
C GLU A 145 -23.69 5.83 0.80
N ASP A 146 -23.82 7.03 0.21
CA ASP A 146 -24.74 7.30 -0.90
C ASP A 146 -24.42 6.43 -2.11
N TRP A 147 -23.14 6.42 -2.49
CA TRP A 147 -22.68 5.66 -3.65
C TRP A 147 -22.92 4.16 -3.46
N THR A 148 -22.51 3.61 -2.33
CA THR A 148 -22.63 2.19 -2.04
C THR A 148 -24.09 1.77 -1.88
N THR A 149 -24.91 2.63 -1.27
CA THR A 149 -26.36 2.40 -1.14
C THR A 149 -27.05 2.34 -2.50
N ASN A 150 -26.70 3.23 -3.43
CA ASN A 150 -27.24 3.18 -4.80
C ASN A 150 -26.82 1.92 -5.57
N GLN A 151 -25.63 1.41 -5.31
CA GLN A 151 -25.12 0.19 -5.98
C GLN A 151 -25.72 -1.10 -5.40
N PHE A 152 -25.84 -1.20 -4.08
CA PHE A 152 -26.11 -2.48 -3.39
C PHE A 152 -27.37 -2.47 -2.51
N GLY A 153 -28.00 -1.32 -2.32
CA GLY A 153 -29.09 -1.12 -1.37
C GLY A 153 -28.59 -0.92 0.07
N LYS A 154 -29.29 -0.08 0.84
CA LYS A 154 -28.88 0.32 2.21
C LYS A 154 -28.71 -0.88 3.15
N LYS A 155 -29.49 -1.96 2.96
CA LYS A 155 -29.40 -3.13 3.84
C LYS A 155 -28.11 -3.91 3.64
N LEU A 156 -27.69 -4.15 2.39
CA LEU A 156 -26.43 -4.85 2.11
C LEU A 156 -25.23 -3.98 2.46
N TYR A 157 -25.31 -2.68 2.17
CA TYR A 157 -24.33 -1.70 2.63
C TYR A 157 -24.09 -1.80 4.13
N SER A 158 -25.15 -1.79 4.95
CA SER A 158 -25.02 -1.84 6.41
C SER A 158 -24.38 -3.13 6.94
N ILE A 159 -24.50 -4.24 6.21
CA ILE A 159 -23.97 -5.55 6.61
C ILE A 159 -22.49 -5.69 6.20
N PHE A 160 -22.17 -5.41 4.94
CA PHE A 160 -20.86 -5.77 4.36
C PHE A 160 -19.93 -4.61 4.07
N PHE A 161 -20.38 -3.36 4.21
CA PHE A 161 -19.52 -2.22 3.91
C PHE A 161 -19.34 -1.29 5.11
N LYS A 162 -20.42 -0.88 5.76
CA LYS A 162 -20.39 0.15 6.80
C LYS A 162 -19.39 -0.16 7.92
N THR A 163 -19.61 -1.23 8.67
CA THR A 163 -18.83 -1.55 9.88
C THR A 163 -17.34 -1.68 9.58
N TYR A 164 -16.98 -2.41 8.53
CA TYR A 164 -15.59 -2.60 8.17
C TYR A 164 -14.94 -1.30 7.70
N THR A 165 -15.60 -0.55 6.84
CA THR A 165 -15.09 0.72 6.31
C THR A 165 -14.87 1.73 7.45
N GLU A 166 -15.82 1.87 8.36
CA GLU A 166 -15.70 2.75 9.52
C GLU A 166 -14.57 2.32 10.48
N LYS A 167 -14.37 1.01 10.68
CA LYS A 167 -13.20 0.51 11.44
C LYS A 167 -11.88 0.93 10.78
N VAL A 168 -11.75 0.71 9.47
CA VAL A 168 -10.51 1.01 8.73
C VAL A 168 -10.20 2.49 8.72
N TRP A 169 -11.18 3.34 8.42
CA TRP A 169 -10.94 4.76 8.19
C TRP A 169 -11.15 5.62 9.44
N GLY A 170 -11.83 5.12 10.46
CA GLY A 170 -12.06 5.82 11.72
C GLY A 170 -12.95 7.04 11.57
N MET A 171 -13.77 7.08 10.51
CA MET A 171 -14.72 8.12 10.23
C MET A 171 -16.04 7.53 9.70
N PRO A 172 -17.19 8.19 9.90
CA PRO A 172 -18.47 7.75 9.36
C PRO A 172 -18.47 7.67 7.84
N CYS A 173 -19.17 6.70 7.27
CA CYS A 173 -19.22 6.50 5.83
C CYS A 173 -19.94 7.63 5.06
N ASP A 174 -20.77 8.42 5.72
CA ASP A 174 -21.44 9.62 5.17
C ASP A 174 -20.51 10.84 5.09
N GLU A 175 -19.38 10.83 5.81
CA GLU A 175 -18.33 11.86 5.74
C GLU A 175 -17.21 11.51 4.74
N MET A 176 -17.21 10.29 4.20
CA MET A 176 -16.21 9.85 3.22
C MET A 176 -16.63 10.23 1.81
N SER A 177 -15.68 10.69 0.97
CA SER A 177 -15.96 11.04 -0.43
C SER A 177 -16.49 9.85 -1.25
N ALA A 178 -17.50 10.11 -2.10
CA ALA A 178 -18.02 9.13 -3.05
C ALA A 178 -16.97 8.68 -4.08
N ASP A 179 -16.03 9.54 -4.45
CA ASP A 179 -14.98 9.24 -5.42
C ASP A 179 -14.09 8.10 -4.95
N TRP A 180 -13.81 8.05 -3.64
CA TRP A 180 -13.06 6.96 -3.06
C TRP A 180 -13.77 5.61 -3.21
N ALA A 181 -15.10 5.58 -3.02
CA ALA A 181 -15.91 4.37 -3.24
C ALA A 181 -15.90 3.94 -4.70
N ALA A 182 -16.08 4.89 -5.61
CA ALA A 182 -16.12 4.64 -7.03
C ALA A 182 -14.79 4.06 -7.55
N GLN A 183 -13.66 4.49 -6.99
CA GLN A 183 -12.34 3.98 -7.35
C GLN A 183 -12.10 2.54 -6.86
N ARG A 184 -12.64 2.15 -5.71
CA ARG A 184 -12.32 0.88 -5.04
C ARG A 184 -13.30 -0.26 -5.34
N ILE A 185 -14.55 0.06 -5.65
CA ILE A 185 -15.64 -0.92 -5.75
C ILE A 185 -16.15 -1.05 -7.20
N LYS A 186 -15.38 -0.60 -8.20
CA LYS A 186 -15.74 -0.76 -9.62
C LYS A 186 -15.86 -2.23 -10.01
N GLY A 187 -16.87 -2.55 -10.83
CA GLY A 187 -17.01 -3.88 -11.45
C GLY A 187 -17.86 -4.90 -10.69
N LEU A 188 -18.32 -4.62 -9.48
CA LEU A 188 -19.26 -5.51 -8.77
C LEU A 188 -20.70 -5.19 -9.17
N SER A 189 -21.33 -6.03 -9.99
CA SER A 189 -22.77 -5.98 -10.28
C SER A 189 -23.48 -7.11 -9.53
N LEU A 190 -24.23 -6.75 -8.48
CA LEU A 190 -25.08 -7.71 -7.76
C LEU A 190 -26.13 -8.36 -8.67
N TRP A 191 -26.70 -7.58 -9.59
CA TRP A 191 -27.71 -8.10 -10.51
C TRP A 191 -27.13 -9.12 -11.48
N GLY A 192 -25.98 -8.86 -12.06
CA GLY A 192 -25.26 -9.83 -12.90
C GLY A 192 -24.99 -11.13 -12.14
N ALA A 193 -24.46 -11.03 -10.91
CA ALA A 193 -24.16 -12.19 -10.08
C ALA A 193 -25.42 -12.97 -9.65
N VAL A 194 -26.54 -12.29 -9.35
CA VAL A 194 -27.82 -12.93 -9.01
C VAL A 194 -28.42 -13.61 -10.22
N VAL A 195 -28.44 -12.96 -11.38
CA VAL A 195 -28.95 -13.51 -12.65
C VAL A 195 -28.12 -14.71 -13.10
N ASP A 196 -26.80 -14.62 -13.00
CA ASP A 196 -25.91 -15.75 -13.34
C ASP A 196 -26.04 -16.90 -12.36
N GLY A 197 -26.25 -16.61 -11.08
CA GLY A 197 -26.56 -17.61 -10.07
C GLY A 197 -27.90 -18.31 -10.34
N LEU A 198 -28.92 -17.55 -10.71
CA LEU A 198 -30.25 -18.09 -11.06
C LEU A 198 -30.20 -18.93 -12.35
N LYS A 199 -29.52 -18.45 -13.38
CA LYS A 199 -29.32 -19.18 -14.62
C LYS A 199 -28.61 -20.52 -14.42
N ARG A 200 -27.58 -20.53 -13.55
CA ARG A 200 -26.88 -21.78 -13.15
C ARG A 200 -27.78 -22.72 -12.37
N SER A 201 -28.57 -22.20 -11.44
CA SER A 201 -29.52 -22.96 -10.62
C SER A 201 -30.67 -23.58 -11.45
N LEU A 202 -31.09 -22.91 -12.52
CA LEU A 202 -32.13 -23.36 -13.40
C LEU A 202 -31.59 -24.21 -14.58
N GLY A 203 -30.32 -24.56 -14.62
CA GLY A 203 -29.72 -25.38 -15.67
C GLY A 203 -29.71 -24.75 -17.06
N LEU A 204 -29.94 -23.44 -17.16
CA LEU A 204 -30.08 -22.71 -18.44
C LEU A 204 -28.72 -22.38 -19.09
N ASN A 205 -27.60 -22.80 -18.51
CA ASN A 205 -26.24 -22.54 -19.02
C ASN A 205 -25.78 -23.56 -20.08
N LYS A 206 -26.69 -24.23 -20.80
CA LYS A 206 -26.33 -25.19 -21.86
C LYS A 206 -26.29 -24.62 -23.28
N LEU A 207 -26.49 -23.35 -23.47
CA LEU A 207 -26.37 -22.71 -24.79
C LEU A 207 -25.44 -21.50 -24.69
N ASN A 208 -24.17 -21.80 -24.99
CA ASN A 208 -23.26 -21.02 -25.77
C ASN A 208 -22.84 -19.64 -25.43
N ASP A 209 -21.76 -19.20 -25.62
CA ASP A 209 -21.03 -18.88 -26.82
C ASP A 209 -19.69 -18.26 -26.49
N GLY A 210 -18.75 -18.48 -27.36
CA GLY A 210 -17.39 -17.95 -27.40
C GLY A 210 -17.20 -16.43 -27.35
N THR A 211 -18.05 -15.70 -26.67
CA THR A 211 -17.87 -14.30 -26.29
C THR A 211 -18.11 -14.09 -24.78
N GLY A 212 -17.76 -15.11 -23.98
CA GLY A 212 -17.82 -15.02 -22.54
C GLY A 212 -16.83 -13.99 -22.03
N LYS A 213 -17.30 -12.78 -21.67
CA LYS A 213 -16.66 -12.05 -20.58
C LYS A 213 -16.78 -12.94 -19.34
N GLN A 214 -15.80 -13.84 -19.17
CA GLN A 214 -15.62 -14.54 -17.91
C GLN A 214 -15.65 -13.50 -16.81
N ALA A 215 -16.45 -13.74 -15.77
CA ALA A 215 -16.32 -13.00 -14.53
C ALA A 215 -14.83 -13.03 -14.19
N LYS A 216 -14.19 -11.85 -14.11
CA LYS A 216 -12.77 -11.70 -13.87
C LYS A 216 -12.38 -12.64 -12.77
N THR A 217 -11.63 -13.69 -13.10
CA THR A 217 -11.16 -14.67 -12.13
C THR A 217 -10.15 -13.96 -11.26
N LEU A 218 -10.42 -13.91 -9.97
CA LEU A 218 -9.42 -13.48 -8.98
C LEU A 218 -8.19 -14.34 -9.14
N LEU A 219 -7.02 -13.74 -8.91
CA LEU A 219 -5.79 -14.50 -8.79
C LEU A 219 -5.99 -15.62 -7.77
N GLU A 220 -5.87 -16.85 -8.22
CA GLU A 220 -5.97 -18.02 -7.35
C GLU A 220 -4.69 -18.19 -6.53
N THR A 221 -3.58 -17.62 -7.00
CA THR A 221 -2.28 -17.65 -6.34
C THR A 221 -1.61 -16.28 -6.38
N PHE A 222 -0.68 -16.03 -5.46
CA PHE A 222 0.18 -14.86 -5.45
C PHE A 222 1.61 -15.26 -5.07
N ARG A 223 2.57 -14.40 -5.40
CA ARG A 223 3.97 -14.57 -4.99
C ARG A 223 4.17 -13.94 -3.61
N TYR A 224 5.04 -14.57 -2.83
CA TYR A 224 5.38 -14.11 -1.50
C TYR A 224 6.81 -14.52 -1.14
N PRO A 225 7.66 -13.64 -0.58
CA PRO A 225 8.96 -14.03 -0.09
C PRO A 225 8.81 -15.01 1.08
N ARG A 226 9.56 -16.11 1.09
CA ARG A 226 9.37 -17.22 2.06
C ARG A 226 9.47 -16.79 3.53
N LEU A 227 10.24 -15.73 3.84
CA LEU A 227 10.38 -15.16 5.20
C LEU A 227 9.65 -13.81 5.37
N GLY A 228 8.68 -13.51 4.50
CA GLY A 228 7.93 -12.26 4.51
C GLY A 228 8.51 -11.18 3.59
N PRO A 229 7.71 -10.13 3.28
CA PRO A 229 8.10 -9.06 2.36
C PRO A 229 9.36 -8.30 2.81
N GLY A 230 9.65 -8.23 4.12
CA GLY A 230 10.87 -7.64 4.65
C GLY A 230 12.13 -8.23 4.05
N MET A 231 12.13 -9.53 3.75
CA MET A 231 13.25 -10.24 3.12
C MET A 231 13.68 -9.61 1.79
N MET A 232 12.72 -9.14 0.98
CA MET A 232 13.03 -8.45 -0.27
C MET A 232 13.70 -7.10 -0.01
N TRP A 233 13.24 -6.36 1.00
CA TRP A 233 13.78 -5.04 1.29
C TRP A 233 15.16 -5.10 1.95
N ASP A 234 15.42 -6.13 2.77
CA ASP A 234 16.76 -6.42 3.27
C ASP A 234 17.72 -6.75 2.13
N ALA A 235 17.30 -7.59 1.18
CA ALA A 235 18.10 -7.90 0.00
C ALA A 235 18.38 -6.66 -0.86
N ALA A 236 17.40 -5.76 -1.01
CA ALA A 236 17.60 -4.50 -1.71
C ALA A 236 18.63 -3.60 -1.01
N ARG A 237 18.53 -3.43 0.32
CA ARG A 237 19.52 -2.71 1.13
C ARG A 237 20.92 -3.28 0.94
N ASP A 238 21.06 -4.61 1.06
CA ASP A 238 22.35 -5.27 0.99
C ASP A 238 22.98 -5.13 -0.41
N LYS A 239 22.18 -5.20 -1.47
CA LYS A 239 22.63 -4.93 -2.83
C LYS A 239 23.08 -3.48 -3.04
N ILE A 240 22.35 -2.49 -2.46
CA ILE A 240 22.76 -1.06 -2.48
C ILE A 240 24.13 -0.91 -1.85
N VAL A 241 24.32 -1.45 -0.65
CA VAL A 241 25.59 -1.34 0.10
C VAL A 241 26.73 -2.08 -0.64
N ALA A 242 26.46 -3.24 -1.21
CA ALA A 242 27.44 -4.03 -1.94
C ALA A 242 28.01 -3.34 -3.19
N THR A 243 27.32 -2.35 -3.75
CA THR A 243 27.87 -1.52 -4.85
C THR A 243 29.05 -0.64 -4.45
N GLY A 244 29.23 -0.41 -3.14
CA GLY A 244 30.19 0.57 -2.61
C GLY A 244 29.83 2.04 -2.88
N LYS A 245 28.68 2.30 -3.51
CA LYS A 245 28.19 3.65 -3.85
C LYS A 245 26.97 4.08 -3.05
N GLY A 246 26.33 3.13 -2.35
CA GLY A 246 25.15 3.39 -1.54
C GLY A 246 25.40 3.15 -0.05
N GLN A 247 24.83 4.01 0.77
CA GLN A 247 24.79 3.86 2.23
C GLN A 247 23.34 3.94 2.72
N VAL A 248 22.98 3.09 3.70
CA VAL A 248 21.67 3.12 4.36
C VAL A 248 21.92 3.39 5.84
N LEU A 249 21.53 4.58 6.28
CA LEU A 249 21.75 5.09 7.62
C LEU A 249 20.51 4.82 8.48
N MET A 250 20.54 3.72 9.24
CA MET A 250 19.46 3.30 10.12
C MET A 250 19.42 4.17 11.39
N GLY A 251 18.22 4.38 11.95
CA GLY A 251 18.03 5.22 13.13
C GLY A 251 18.24 6.73 12.87
N HIS A 252 18.26 7.16 11.61
CA HIS A 252 18.48 8.56 11.24
C HIS A 252 17.15 9.21 10.82
N ALA A 253 16.66 10.12 11.65
CA ALA A 253 15.45 10.88 11.37
C ALA A 253 15.76 12.18 10.63
N LEU A 254 14.89 12.57 9.69
CA LEU A 254 14.99 13.85 8.99
C LEU A 254 14.83 15.02 9.98
N GLY A 255 15.90 15.77 10.25
CA GLY A 255 15.87 16.99 11.03
C GLY A 255 15.53 18.22 10.17
N GLN A 256 16.25 18.41 9.06
CA GLN A 256 16.03 19.52 8.11
C GLN A 256 16.50 19.12 6.71
N LEU A 257 15.80 19.62 5.71
CA LEU A 257 16.21 19.54 4.30
C LEU A 257 16.25 20.95 3.71
N ALA A 258 17.44 21.49 3.52
CA ALA A 258 17.66 22.85 3.08
C ALA A 258 18.14 22.87 1.60
N SER A 259 17.48 23.68 0.77
CA SER A 259 17.97 23.99 -0.57
C SER A 259 19.10 25.02 -0.50
N ASP A 260 20.14 24.85 -1.31
CA ASP A 260 21.23 25.81 -1.45
C ASP A 260 20.90 27.00 -2.38
N GLY A 261 19.71 26.98 -2.99
CA GLY A 261 19.26 27.97 -3.97
C GLY A 261 19.88 27.83 -5.37
N GLN A 262 20.74 26.83 -5.60
CA GLN A 262 21.39 26.51 -6.87
C GLN A 262 20.97 25.13 -7.40
N GLY A 263 19.96 24.53 -6.80
CA GLY A 263 19.45 23.21 -7.16
C GLY A 263 20.02 22.07 -6.32
N GLY A 264 20.95 22.33 -5.41
CA GLY A 264 21.51 21.37 -4.47
C GLY A 264 20.80 21.37 -3.11
N TRP A 265 21.13 20.37 -2.31
CA TRP A 265 20.48 20.06 -1.03
C TRP A 265 21.50 19.84 0.08
N ARG A 266 21.16 20.34 1.25
CA ARG A 266 21.83 20.00 2.50
C ARG A 266 20.80 19.39 3.46
N LEU A 267 20.93 18.11 3.73
CA LEU A 267 20.12 17.39 4.67
C LEU A 267 20.83 17.28 6.02
N ARG A 268 20.12 17.56 7.10
CA ARG A 268 20.53 17.29 8.47
C ARG A 268 19.67 16.14 9.01
N ALA A 269 20.30 15.07 9.42
CA ALA A 269 19.66 13.93 10.05
C ALA A 269 20.10 13.77 11.50
N ASP A 270 19.14 13.47 12.38
CA ASP A 270 19.39 13.18 13.79
C ASP A 270 19.56 11.66 13.94
N GLY A 271 20.79 11.20 14.18
CA GLY A 271 21.16 9.79 14.27
C GLY A 271 21.54 9.36 15.68
N PRO A 272 21.75 8.05 15.91
CA PRO A 272 22.06 7.50 17.24
C PRO A 272 23.38 8.00 17.82
N GLU A 273 24.37 8.32 16.97
CA GLU A 273 25.67 8.82 17.39
C GLU A 273 25.80 10.36 17.34
N GLY A 274 24.76 11.04 16.88
CA GLY A 274 24.71 12.48 16.74
C GLY A 274 24.15 12.94 15.40
N GLU A 275 24.49 14.15 15.00
CA GLU A 275 24.01 14.76 13.76
C GLU A 275 24.84 14.29 12.57
N THR A 276 24.16 13.91 11.49
CA THR A 276 24.76 13.62 10.18
C THR A 276 24.32 14.68 9.18
N ILE A 277 25.26 15.26 8.46
CA ILE A 277 25.03 16.24 7.39
C ILE A 277 25.28 15.56 6.04
N ILE A 278 24.33 15.68 5.14
CA ILE A 278 24.45 15.10 3.79
C ILE A 278 24.22 16.20 2.77
N THR A 279 25.19 16.41 1.86
CA THR A 279 25.02 17.27 0.69
C THR A 279 24.72 16.43 -0.53
N ALA A 280 23.80 16.92 -1.41
CA ALA A 280 23.39 16.19 -2.60
C ALA A 280 22.89 17.14 -3.70
N ARG A 281 22.91 16.66 -4.95
CA ARG A 281 22.31 17.37 -6.10
C ARG A 281 20.81 17.18 -6.18
N HIS A 282 20.32 16.00 -5.84
CA HIS A 282 18.91 15.66 -5.83
C HIS A 282 18.49 15.13 -4.45
N ALA A 283 17.25 15.40 -4.07
CA ALA A 283 16.62 14.80 -2.91
C ALA A 283 15.38 14.01 -3.33
N ILE A 284 15.27 12.77 -2.86
CA ILE A 284 14.06 11.94 -3.02
C ILE A 284 13.44 11.75 -1.64
N SER A 285 12.15 12.01 -1.49
CA SER A 285 11.45 11.84 -0.23
C SER A 285 10.26 10.91 -0.33
N SER A 286 10.28 9.87 0.48
CA SER A 286 9.11 9.02 0.77
C SER A 286 8.50 9.30 2.16
N ALA A 287 9.07 10.28 2.88
CA ALA A 287 8.53 10.74 4.16
C ALA A 287 7.13 11.35 4.00
N PRO A 288 6.27 11.28 5.03
CA PRO A 288 4.97 11.90 4.98
C PRO A 288 5.05 13.37 4.55
N MET A 289 4.26 13.76 3.53
CA MET A 289 4.29 15.10 2.95
C MET A 289 4.14 16.19 4.00
N ARG A 290 3.29 15.97 5.01
CA ARG A 290 3.11 16.87 6.16
C ARG A 290 4.39 17.08 6.96
N GLU A 291 5.16 16.02 7.17
CA GLU A 291 6.43 16.10 7.92
C GLU A 291 7.52 16.73 7.08
N LEU A 292 7.63 16.38 5.81
CA LEU A 292 8.59 16.99 4.90
C LEU A 292 8.39 18.51 4.82
N ALA A 293 7.15 18.98 4.65
CA ALA A 293 6.83 20.40 4.52
C ALA A 293 7.35 21.22 5.70
N THR A 294 7.27 20.72 6.92
CA THR A 294 7.75 21.42 8.13
C THR A 294 9.25 21.39 8.31
N ARG A 295 9.96 20.55 7.55
CA ARG A 295 11.43 20.37 7.62
C ARG A 295 12.18 20.95 6.43
N LEU A 296 11.44 21.40 5.39
CA LEU A 296 12.02 22.09 4.25
C LEU A 296 12.50 23.48 4.61
N HIS A 297 13.63 23.89 4.04
CA HIS A 297 14.13 25.25 4.15
C HIS A 297 14.62 25.75 2.77
N PRO A 298 14.15 26.92 2.29
CA PRO A 298 13.15 27.78 2.93
C PRO A 298 11.77 27.12 3.02
N LEU A 299 11.03 27.47 4.07
CA LEU A 299 9.73 26.87 4.35
C LEU A 299 8.74 27.11 3.18
N PRO A 300 8.02 26.09 2.70
CA PRO A 300 6.98 26.27 1.69
C PRO A 300 5.83 27.16 2.19
N ALA A 301 5.26 27.99 1.32
CA ALA A 301 4.08 28.78 1.65
C ALA A 301 2.85 27.88 1.92
N THR A 302 2.81 26.71 1.27
CA THR A 302 1.77 25.68 1.44
C THR A 302 1.97 24.75 2.64
N THR A 303 2.85 25.08 3.58
CA THR A 303 3.07 24.28 4.79
C THR A 303 1.79 24.11 5.61
N LEU A 304 0.90 25.12 5.64
CA LEU A 304 -0.39 25.02 6.33
C LEU A 304 -1.30 23.98 5.65
N GLN A 305 -1.37 23.96 4.32
CA GLN A 305 -2.10 22.97 3.54
C GLN A 305 -1.58 21.56 3.83
N ALA A 306 -0.25 21.40 3.83
CA ALA A 306 0.38 20.12 4.19
C ALA A 306 0.04 19.69 5.63
N SER A 307 -0.05 20.62 6.58
CA SER A 307 -0.40 20.32 7.97
C SER A 307 -1.83 19.80 8.15
N ASN A 308 -2.72 20.11 7.22
CA ASN A 308 -4.10 19.60 7.20
C ASN A 308 -4.20 18.15 6.71
N LEU A 309 -3.16 17.61 6.07
CA LEU A 309 -3.14 16.22 5.60
C LEU A 309 -3.16 15.25 6.78
N LYS A 310 -4.14 14.34 6.77
CA LYS A 310 -4.36 13.36 7.84
C LYS A 310 -3.84 11.99 7.44
N TYR A 311 -3.44 11.23 8.43
CA TYR A 311 -3.00 9.85 8.26
C TYR A 311 -3.72 8.95 9.27
N ARG A 312 -3.95 7.72 8.88
CA ARG A 312 -4.47 6.66 9.73
C ARG A 312 -3.30 5.80 10.20
N ASP A 313 -3.25 5.55 11.48
CA ASP A 313 -2.25 4.71 12.12
C ASP A 313 -2.77 3.28 12.28
N PHE A 314 -1.89 2.38 12.65
CA PHE A 314 -2.16 0.96 12.57
C PHE A 314 -1.40 0.19 13.66
N LEU A 315 -2.10 -0.74 14.29
CA LEU A 315 -1.52 -1.68 15.24
C LEU A 315 -1.62 -3.09 14.70
N THR A 316 -0.55 -3.85 14.81
CA THR A 316 -0.57 -5.31 14.65
C THR A 316 -0.31 -5.93 16.01
N VAL A 317 -1.26 -6.71 16.51
CA VAL A 317 -1.05 -7.59 17.66
C VAL A 317 -0.82 -9.00 17.14
N ALA A 318 0.40 -9.47 17.21
CA ALA A 318 0.73 -10.84 16.88
C ALA A 318 0.44 -11.75 18.08
N LEU A 319 -0.26 -12.87 17.85
CA LEU A 319 -0.49 -13.91 18.85
C LEU A 319 0.12 -15.22 18.37
N MET A 320 0.88 -15.88 19.21
CA MET A 320 1.35 -17.24 19.04
C MET A 320 0.33 -18.19 19.65
N ILE A 321 -0.29 -19.03 18.80
CA ILE A 321 -1.43 -19.87 19.17
C ILE A 321 -1.08 -21.32 18.94
N ARG A 322 -1.22 -22.16 19.98
CA ARG A 322 -1.04 -23.60 19.88
C ARG A 322 -2.16 -24.19 19.04
N SER A 323 -1.88 -24.47 17.78
CA SER A 323 -2.81 -25.10 16.84
C SER A 323 -2.09 -25.49 15.56
N ASP A 324 -2.23 -26.72 15.16
CA ASP A 324 -1.77 -27.25 13.88
C ASP A 324 -2.74 -26.94 12.72
N ASP A 325 -4.00 -26.68 13.01
CA ASP A 325 -5.08 -26.41 12.03
C ASP A 325 -6.02 -25.28 12.47
N LEU A 326 -5.47 -24.07 12.63
CA LEU A 326 -6.27 -22.92 13.11
C LEU A 326 -7.34 -22.49 12.08
N PHE A 327 -6.94 -22.03 10.93
CA PHE A 327 -7.73 -21.75 9.73
C PHE A 327 -6.80 -21.56 8.54
N PRO A 328 -7.24 -21.94 7.32
CA PRO A 328 -6.37 -21.95 6.12
C PRO A 328 -6.24 -20.59 5.44
N ASP A 329 -7.02 -19.59 5.84
CA ASP A 329 -7.01 -18.26 5.23
C ASP A 329 -5.67 -17.57 5.42
N ASN A 330 -5.20 -16.86 4.39
CA ASN A 330 -4.10 -15.91 4.55
C ASN A 330 -4.58 -14.74 5.42
N TRP A 331 -5.83 -14.28 5.19
CA TRP A 331 -6.47 -13.26 6.03
C TRP A 331 -8.00 -13.36 6.03
N ILE A 332 -8.61 -12.89 7.11
CA ILE A 332 -10.05 -12.80 7.29
C ILE A 332 -10.40 -11.34 7.58
N TYR A 333 -11.36 -10.79 6.82
CA TYR A 333 -11.94 -9.47 7.09
C TYR A 333 -13.01 -9.56 8.15
N ILE A 334 -12.92 -8.79 9.23
CA ILE A 334 -13.83 -8.88 10.37
C ILE A 334 -14.87 -7.75 10.30
N HIS A 335 -16.06 -8.10 9.83
CA HIS A 335 -17.20 -7.20 9.71
C HIS A 335 -18.10 -7.21 10.96
N ASP A 336 -17.77 -7.99 11.98
CA ASP A 336 -18.53 -8.06 13.24
C ASP A 336 -18.26 -6.80 14.09
N SER A 337 -19.35 -6.14 14.54
CA SER A 337 -19.26 -4.95 15.37
C SER A 337 -18.95 -5.22 16.85
N LYS A 338 -18.96 -6.49 17.28
CA LYS A 338 -18.67 -6.87 18.67
C LYS A 338 -17.20 -6.77 19.04
N VAL A 339 -16.32 -6.65 18.04
CA VAL A 339 -14.87 -6.60 18.19
C VAL A 339 -14.30 -5.39 17.42
N GLN A 340 -13.14 -4.90 17.87
CA GLN A 340 -12.47 -3.77 17.23
C GLN A 340 -11.52 -4.21 16.12
N VAL A 341 -11.01 -5.44 16.17
CA VAL A 341 -10.14 -5.98 15.12
C VAL A 341 -10.80 -5.85 13.75
N GLY A 342 -10.06 -5.33 12.78
CA GLY A 342 -10.53 -5.17 11.40
C GLY A 342 -10.18 -6.34 10.51
N ARG A 343 -9.00 -6.95 10.71
CA ARG A 343 -8.52 -8.07 9.92
C ARG A 343 -7.68 -9.00 10.77
N VAL A 344 -7.77 -10.30 10.50
CA VAL A 344 -6.95 -11.33 11.14
C VAL A 344 -6.17 -12.05 10.07
N GLN A 345 -4.84 -12.16 10.22
CA GLN A 345 -3.95 -12.85 9.31
C GLN A 345 -3.36 -14.10 9.96
N ASN A 346 -3.18 -15.19 9.20
CA ASN A 346 -2.44 -16.36 9.63
C ASN A 346 -1.13 -16.46 8.85
N PHE A 347 -0.02 -16.05 9.46
CA PHE A 347 1.28 -15.95 8.78
C PHE A 347 1.84 -17.30 8.36
N ARG A 348 1.50 -18.39 9.05
CA ARG A 348 1.82 -19.74 8.60
C ARG A 348 1.16 -20.08 7.25
N SER A 349 -0.03 -19.56 6.98
CA SER A 349 -0.69 -19.72 5.68
C SER A 349 -0.06 -18.86 4.57
N TRP A 350 0.59 -17.74 4.92
CA TRP A 350 1.38 -16.96 3.98
C TRP A 350 2.68 -17.71 3.61
N SER A 351 3.39 -18.21 4.59
CA SER A 351 4.54 -19.10 4.41
C SER A 351 4.75 -19.98 5.63
N PRO A 352 4.95 -21.29 5.46
CA PRO A 352 5.29 -22.17 6.58
C PRO A 352 6.57 -21.75 7.32
N GLU A 353 7.50 -21.09 6.63
CA GLU A 353 8.78 -20.63 7.20
C GLU A 353 8.65 -19.34 8.06
N MET A 354 7.47 -18.74 8.12
CA MET A 354 7.18 -17.61 9.02
C MET A 354 7.09 -18.04 10.49
N VAL A 355 6.95 -19.32 10.77
CA VAL A 355 6.88 -19.88 12.12
C VAL A 355 8.00 -20.90 12.34
N PRO A 356 8.67 -20.89 13.51
CA PRO A 356 9.73 -21.85 13.81
C PRO A 356 9.18 -23.24 14.18
N ASP A 357 7.94 -23.30 14.67
CA ASP A 357 7.25 -24.50 15.11
C ASP A 357 5.91 -24.61 14.37
N GLN A 358 5.67 -25.75 13.71
CA GLN A 358 4.45 -25.97 12.93
C GLN A 358 3.21 -26.27 13.79
N ASP A 359 3.40 -26.62 15.06
CA ASP A 359 2.31 -26.82 16.03
C ASP A 359 1.81 -25.49 16.62
N ILE A 360 2.50 -24.38 16.29
CA ILE A 360 2.12 -23.04 16.74
C ILE A 360 1.89 -22.14 15.52
N ALA A 361 0.69 -21.59 15.42
CA ALA A 361 0.35 -20.57 14.44
C ALA A 361 0.74 -19.18 14.93
N CYS A 362 1.34 -18.35 14.08
CA CYS A 362 1.47 -16.91 14.32
C CYS A 362 0.34 -16.16 13.60
N VAL A 363 -0.48 -15.44 14.37
CA VAL A 363 -1.66 -14.74 13.87
C VAL A 363 -1.53 -13.25 14.15
N GLY A 364 -1.72 -12.41 13.15
CA GLY A 364 -1.71 -10.95 13.28
C GLY A 364 -3.13 -10.39 13.31
N LEU A 365 -3.47 -9.69 14.38
CA LEU A 365 -4.72 -8.94 14.51
C LEU A 365 -4.44 -7.47 14.20
N GLU A 366 -5.17 -6.92 13.24
CA GLU A 366 -4.99 -5.57 12.76
C GLU A 366 -6.03 -4.63 13.35
N TYR A 367 -5.54 -3.60 14.04
CA TYR A 367 -6.35 -2.53 14.60
C TYR A 367 -6.00 -1.20 13.94
N PHE A 368 -7.01 -0.50 13.45
CA PHE A 368 -6.85 0.81 12.86
C PHE A 368 -7.13 1.88 13.92
N CYS A 369 -6.20 2.81 14.09
CA CYS A 369 -6.23 3.79 15.17
C CYS A 369 -5.71 5.14 14.69
N PHE A 370 -5.72 6.12 15.57
CA PHE A 370 -5.01 7.39 15.41
C PHE A 370 -3.96 7.52 16.50
N GLU A 371 -2.84 8.14 16.18
CA GLU A 371 -1.82 8.49 17.15
C GLU A 371 -2.47 9.28 18.31
N GLY A 372 -2.29 8.77 19.54
CA GLY A 372 -2.86 9.37 20.74
C GLY A 372 -4.27 8.90 21.13
N ASP A 373 -4.94 8.06 20.33
CA ASP A 373 -6.21 7.45 20.75
C ASP A 373 -6.02 6.34 21.82
N GLY A 374 -7.15 5.83 22.35
CA GLY A 374 -7.13 4.85 23.43
C GLY A 374 -6.47 3.52 23.05
N LEU A 375 -6.55 3.09 21.76
CA LEU A 375 -5.82 1.91 21.29
C LEU A 375 -4.32 2.17 21.20
N TRP A 376 -3.94 3.31 20.61
CA TRP A 376 -2.54 3.66 20.42
C TRP A 376 -1.76 3.79 21.73
N THR A 377 -2.40 4.38 22.75
CA THR A 377 -1.80 4.64 24.05
C THR A 377 -1.89 3.48 25.05
N SER A 378 -2.65 2.42 24.71
CA SER A 378 -2.75 1.21 25.56
C SER A 378 -1.40 0.48 25.69
N SER A 379 -1.18 -0.17 26.84
CA SER A 379 -0.01 -1.02 27.00
C SER A 379 -0.08 -2.27 26.13
N ASP A 380 1.07 -2.86 25.83
CA ASP A 380 1.16 -4.07 25.01
C ASP A 380 0.41 -5.25 25.67
N GLU A 381 0.50 -5.39 26.97
CA GLU A 381 -0.22 -6.42 27.74
C GLU A 381 -1.73 -6.25 27.62
N HIS A 382 -2.23 -5.01 27.65
CA HIS A 382 -3.65 -4.73 27.48
C HIS A 382 -4.12 -5.08 26.07
N LEU A 383 -3.37 -4.72 25.05
CA LEU A 383 -3.68 -5.00 23.65
C LEU A 383 -3.64 -6.51 23.36
N ILE A 384 -2.66 -7.24 23.89
CA ILE A 384 -2.58 -8.70 23.80
C ILE A 384 -3.79 -9.35 24.50
N ALA A 385 -4.15 -8.89 25.71
CA ALA A 385 -5.32 -9.40 26.41
C ALA A 385 -6.63 -9.09 25.67
N GLN A 386 -6.76 -7.93 25.03
CA GLN A 386 -7.89 -7.60 24.16
C GLN A 386 -7.94 -8.53 22.95
N ALA A 387 -6.82 -8.72 22.25
CA ALA A 387 -6.72 -9.58 21.08
C ALA A 387 -7.13 -11.03 21.41
N LYS A 388 -6.69 -11.57 22.55
CA LYS A 388 -7.14 -12.90 23.05
C LYS A 388 -8.64 -12.97 23.24
N ARG A 389 -9.25 -11.98 23.90
CA ARG A 389 -10.72 -11.92 24.10
C ARG A 389 -11.48 -11.82 22.78
N GLU A 390 -10.97 -11.03 21.84
CA GLU A 390 -11.63 -10.84 20.54
C GLU A 390 -11.57 -12.10 19.68
N MET A 391 -10.45 -12.85 19.71
CA MET A 391 -10.35 -14.17 19.06
C MET A 391 -11.34 -15.18 19.64
N ASP A 392 -11.56 -15.17 20.95
CA ASP A 392 -12.56 -16.01 21.62
C ASP A 392 -14.00 -15.61 21.24
N ILE A 393 -14.32 -14.30 21.25
CA ILE A 393 -15.63 -13.77 20.80
C ILE A 393 -15.93 -14.19 19.36
N LEU A 394 -14.92 -14.18 18.50
CA LEU A 394 -15.03 -14.62 17.10
C LEU A 394 -15.09 -16.16 16.96
N GLY A 395 -14.79 -16.92 18.03
CA GLY A 395 -14.71 -18.37 17.99
C GLY A 395 -13.53 -18.88 17.12
N LEU A 396 -12.48 -18.10 16.97
CA LEU A 396 -11.31 -18.43 16.16
C LEU A 396 -10.21 -19.14 16.96
N CYS A 397 -10.05 -18.82 18.24
CA CYS A 397 -9.23 -19.60 19.17
C CYS A 397 -9.68 -19.37 20.62
N LYS A 398 -9.26 -20.22 21.53
CA LYS A 398 -9.49 -20.04 22.95
C LYS A 398 -8.33 -19.29 23.60
N PRO A 399 -8.56 -18.47 24.63
CA PRO A 399 -7.50 -17.70 25.29
C PRO A 399 -6.38 -18.57 25.89
N GLU A 400 -6.69 -19.78 26.34
CA GLU A 400 -5.73 -20.75 26.90
C GLU A 400 -4.76 -21.34 25.86
N ASP A 401 -5.11 -21.30 24.58
CA ASP A 401 -4.26 -21.78 23.49
C ASP A 401 -3.20 -20.74 23.09
N VAL A 402 -3.32 -19.50 23.56
CA VAL A 402 -2.37 -18.42 23.24
C VAL A 402 -1.18 -18.49 24.17
N VAL A 403 -0.02 -18.84 23.61
CA VAL A 403 1.24 -19.05 24.35
C VAL A 403 2.16 -17.82 24.36
N GLY A 404 1.96 -16.86 23.47
CA GLY A 404 2.77 -15.63 23.40
C GLY A 404 2.07 -14.52 22.63
N GLY A 405 2.65 -13.32 22.64
CA GLY A 405 2.13 -12.20 21.89
C GLY A 405 3.12 -11.04 21.81
N ALA A 406 3.03 -10.25 20.74
CA ALA A 406 3.82 -9.05 20.51
C ALA A 406 2.94 -7.95 19.89
N VAL A 407 3.33 -6.69 20.10
CA VAL A 407 2.60 -5.53 19.56
C VAL A 407 3.54 -4.68 18.73
N VAL A 408 3.10 -4.31 17.54
CA VAL A 408 3.81 -3.36 16.68
C VAL A 408 2.90 -2.21 16.33
N ARG A 409 3.37 -0.99 16.56
CA ARG A 409 2.70 0.25 16.19
C ARG A 409 3.32 0.80 14.92
N GLN A 410 2.47 1.11 13.95
CA GLN A 410 2.87 1.72 12.68
C GLN A 410 2.18 3.07 12.50
N GLU A 411 2.96 4.13 12.64
CA GLU A 411 2.51 5.48 12.34
C GLU A 411 2.26 5.66 10.85
N LYS A 412 1.26 6.48 10.53
CA LYS A 412 1.00 6.98 9.17
C LYS A 412 0.94 5.89 8.11
N ALA A 413 0.23 4.80 8.45
CA ALA A 413 0.09 3.65 7.56
C ALA A 413 -0.70 3.97 6.29
N TYR A 414 -1.73 4.83 6.40
CA TYR A 414 -2.61 5.19 5.29
C TYR A 414 -2.85 6.70 5.23
N PRO A 415 -2.71 7.34 4.05
CA PRO A 415 -3.21 8.69 3.84
C PRO A 415 -4.73 8.70 3.92
N VAL A 416 -5.31 9.66 4.60
CA VAL A 416 -6.77 9.84 4.72
C VAL A 416 -7.25 10.75 3.61
N TYR A 417 -8.32 10.36 2.93
CA TYR A 417 -8.95 11.08 1.84
C TYR A 417 -10.23 11.76 2.32
N ASP A 418 -10.06 12.86 3.06
CA ASP A 418 -11.16 13.73 3.47
C ASP A 418 -11.54 14.72 2.34
N GLU A 419 -12.49 15.61 2.61
CA GLU A 419 -13.01 16.55 1.60
C GLU A 419 -11.95 17.53 1.07
N THR A 420 -10.88 17.79 1.82
CA THR A 420 -9.87 18.81 1.51
C THR A 420 -8.54 18.27 1.01
N TYR A 421 -8.33 16.94 1.09
CA TYR A 421 -7.02 16.34 0.84
C TYR A 421 -6.50 16.63 -0.57
N ALA A 422 -7.37 16.56 -1.59
CA ALA A 422 -6.96 16.71 -2.99
C ALA A 422 -6.45 18.13 -3.28
N GLU A 423 -7.13 19.15 -2.76
CA GLU A 423 -6.72 20.55 -2.88
C GLU A 423 -5.40 20.80 -2.14
N ASN A 424 -5.25 20.28 -0.92
CA ASN A 424 -4.04 20.43 -0.13
C ASN A 424 -2.83 19.74 -0.78
N VAL A 425 -3.01 18.54 -1.34
CA VAL A 425 -1.95 17.81 -2.05
C VAL A 425 -1.54 18.56 -3.32
N GLU A 426 -2.49 19.05 -4.11
CA GLU A 426 -2.20 19.75 -5.37
C GLU A 426 -1.49 21.09 -5.12
N ALA A 427 -1.89 21.83 -4.10
CA ALA A 427 -1.20 23.07 -3.71
C ALA A 427 0.27 22.80 -3.35
N MET A 428 0.54 21.75 -2.55
CA MET A 428 1.91 21.34 -2.22
C MET A 428 2.69 20.92 -3.45
N ARG A 429 2.09 20.06 -4.29
CA ARG A 429 2.71 19.56 -5.51
C ARG A 429 3.16 20.70 -6.42
N ALA A 430 2.26 21.66 -6.67
CA ALA A 430 2.51 22.79 -7.54
C ALA A 430 3.66 23.66 -7.00
N GLU A 431 3.65 24.04 -5.73
CA GLU A 431 4.71 24.85 -5.13
C GLU A 431 6.06 24.13 -5.12
N LEU A 432 6.08 22.83 -4.75
CA LEU A 432 7.33 22.08 -4.70
C LEU A 432 7.93 21.88 -6.09
N ALA A 433 7.12 21.65 -7.12
CA ALA A 433 7.59 21.52 -8.50
C ALA A 433 8.20 22.83 -9.03
N GLU A 434 7.62 23.97 -8.67
CA GLU A 434 8.11 25.28 -9.09
C GLU A 434 9.39 25.69 -8.35
N ARG A 435 9.39 25.57 -7.02
CA ARG A 435 10.47 26.10 -6.18
C ARG A 435 11.63 25.15 -5.97
N PHE A 436 11.38 23.84 -6.04
CA PHE A 436 12.34 22.79 -5.70
C PHE A 436 12.39 21.70 -6.77
N PRO A 437 12.76 22.00 -8.01
CA PRO A 437 12.68 21.05 -9.14
C PRO A 437 13.57 19.80 -8.99
N THR A 438 14.53 19.81 -8.06
CA THR A 438 15.39 18.67 -7.74
C THR A 438 14.96 17.92 -6.48
N LEU A 439 13.78 18.26 -5.92
CA LEU A 439 13.09 17.50 -4.87
C LEU A 439 12.02 16.60 -5.50
N HIS A 440 12.13 15.31 -5.28
CA HIS A 440 11.23 14.33 -5.86
C HIS A 440 10.42 13.62 -4.75
N LEU A 441 9.10 13.66 -4.86
CA LEU A 441 8.21 12.95 -3.96
C LEU A 441 7.85 11.59 -4.53
N VAL A 442 7.98 10.52 -3.74
CA VAL A 442 7.73 9.14 -4.17
C VAL A 442 6.97 8.34 -3.12
N GLY A 443 6.36 7.25 -3.55
CA GLY A 443 5.74 6.27 -2.67
C GLY A 443 4.38 6.69 -2.13
N ARG A 444 3.95 6.05 -1.04
CA ARG A 444 2.64 6.26 -0.44
C ARG A 444 2.54 7.59 0.31
N ASN A 445 3.40 7.77 1.29
CA ASN A 445 3.32 8.90 2.20
C ASN A 445 3.95 10.17 1.62
N GLY A 446 5.00 10.04 0.81
CA GLY A 446 5.63 11.18 0.13
C GLY A 446 4.69 11.87 -0.86
N MET A 447 3.82 11.11 -1.50
CA MET A 447 2.81 11.64 -2.44
C MET A 447 1.42 11.79 -1.80
N HIS A 448 1.24 11.46 -0.53
CA HIS A 448 -0.07 11.37 0.13
C HIS A 448 -1.09 10.60 -0.71
N ARG A 449 -0.68 9.45 -1.27
CA ARG A 449 -1.46 8.65 -2.20
C ARG A 449 -1.47 7.19 -1.78
N TYR A 450 -2.61 6.50 -1.90
CA TYR A 450 -2.72 5.10 -1.52
C TYR A 450 -2.00 4.20 -2.53
N ASN A 451 -0.70 4.31 -2.60
CA ASN A 451 0.15 3.45 -3.40
C ASN A 451 0.43 2.14 -2.67
N ASN A 452 0.20 1.01 -3.34
CA ASN A 452 0.73 -0.28 -2.90
C ASN A 452 2.24 -0.34 -3.17
N GLN A 453 2.91 -1.42 -2.76
CA GLN A 453 4.36 -1.51 -2.91
C GLN A 453 4.82 -1.41 -4.37
N ASP A 454 4.11 -2.01 -5.32
CA ASP A 454 4.39 -1.94 -6.75
C ASP A 454 4.24 -0.52 -7.31
N HIS A 455 3.18 0.20 -6.93
CA HIS A 455 3.01 1.60 -7.29
C HIS A 455 4.11 2.48 -6.67
N ALA A 456 4.46 2.22 -5.39
CA ALA A 456 5.55 2.93 -4.72
C ALA A 456 6.90 2.70 -5.44
N MET A 457 7.18 1.47 -5.86
CA MET A 457 8.35 1.14 -6.68
C MET A 457 8.30 1.85 -8.04
N MET A 458 7.15 1.83 -8.72
CA MET A 458 7.01 2.49 -10.02
C MET A 458 7.26 4.00 -9.94
N THR A 459 6.74 4.70 -8.92
CA THR A 459 7.03 6.13 -8.73
C THR A 459 8.54 6.38 -8.58
N ALA A 460 9.25 5.50 -7.89
CA ALA A 460 10.70 5.58 -7.73
C ALA A 460 11.46 5.28 -9.03
N MET A 461 11.04 4.25 -9.77
CA MET A 461 11.64 3.88 -11.06
C MET A 461 11.57 5.05 -12.04
N LEU A 462 10.40 5.66 -12.20
CA LEU A 462 10.21 6.79 -13.11
C LEU A 462 10.97 8.05 -12.64
N THR A 463 11.04 8.27 -11.32
CA THR A 463 11.87 9.35 -10.75
C THR A 463 13.35 9.15 -11.07
N VAL A 464 13.86 7.94 -10.95
CA VAL A 464 15.26 7.63 -11.30
C VAL A 464 15.52 7.88 -12.78
N GLU A 465 14.60 7.49 -13.66
CA GLU A 465 14.72 7.78 -15.09
C GLU A 465 14.75 9.29 -15.37
N ASN A 466 13.91 10.08 -14.71
CA ASN A 466 13.92 11.54 -14.81
C ASN A 466 15.27 12.13 -14.36
N ILE A 467 15.80 11.67 -13.22
CA ILE A 467 17.11 12.13 -12.70
C ILE A 467 18.25 11.80 -13.67
N LEU A 468 18.27 10.57 -14.19
CA LEU A 468 19.32 10.12 -15.10
C LEU A 468 19.23 10.81 -16.47
N ALA A 469 18.03 11.13 -16.93
CA ALA A 469 17.80 11.91 -18.15
C ALA A 469 18.16 13.40 -17.99
N GLY A 470 18.22 13.90 -16.74
CA GLY A 470 18.42 15.33 -16.45
C GLY A 470 17.21 16.21 -16.80
N GLU A 471 16.06 15.61 -17.08
CA GLU A 471 14.79 16.30 -17.35
C GLU A 471 13.59 15.42 -16.93
N GLN A 472 12.41 16.02 -16.85
CA GLN A 472 11.17 15.26 -16.57
C GLN A 472 10.72 14.53 -17.84
N VAL A 473 11.02 13.23 -17.92
CA VAL A 473 10.57 12.32 -18.98
C VAL A 473 9.20 11.73 -18.67
N TYR A 474 8.87 11.56 -17.39
CA TYR A 474 7.63 10.99 -16.91
C TYR A 474 7.00 11.85 -15.82
N ASP A 475 5.69 11.99 -15.85
CA ASP A 475 4.93 12.47 -14.70
C ASP A 475 4.67 11.30 -13.73
N THR A 476 5.40 11.28 -12.62
CA THR A 476 5.28 10.24 -11.60
C THR A 476 3.92 10.26 -10.89
N TRP A 477 3.19 11.38 -10.98
CA TRP A 477 1.87 11.54 -10.39
C TRP A 477 0.77 10.80 -11.20
N CYS A 478 1.05 10.40 -12.43
CA CYS A 478 0.16 9.55 -13.22
C CYS A 478 0.22 8.07 -12.85
N VAL A 479 1.14 7.65 -11.98
CA VAL A 479 1.15 6.29 -11.43
C VAL A 479 -0.11 6.09 -10.57
N ASN A 480 -0.84 4.97 -10.79
CA ASN A 480 -2.05 4.63 -10.04
C ASN A 480 -3.22 5.63 -10.23
N GLU A 481 -3.30 6.31 -11.38
CA GLU A 481 -4.48 7.10 -11.77
C GLU A 481 -5.62 6.24 -12.27
N ASP A 482 -5.29 5.20 -13.03
CA ASP A 482 -6.25 4.18 -13.42
C ASP A 482 -6.57 3.31 -12.21
N ALA A 483 -7.44 3.83 -11.37
CA ALA A 483 -7.83 3.25 -10.08
C ALA A 483 -8.61 1.92 -10.19
N GLU A 484 -8.44 1.19 -11.26
CA GLU A 484 -8.82 -0.21 -11.37
C GLU A 484 -7.78 -1.09 -10.65
N TYR A 485 -7.74 -0.98 -9.32
CA TYR A 485 -7.14 -2.03 -8.52
C TYR A 485 -8.01 -3.28 -8.65
N HIS A 486 -7.86 -3.94 -9.79
CA HIS A 486 -8.48 -5.23 -9.99
C HIS A 486 -7.72 -6.26 -9.15
N GLU A 487 -8.37 -6.76 -8.13
CA GLU A 487 -7.97 -8.02 -7.50
C GLU A 487 -8.16 -9.21 -8.46
N ALA A 488 -8.66 -8.95 -9.66
CA ALA A 488 -8.81 -9.91 -10.74
C ALA A 488 -7.54 -9.90 -11.62
N GLY A 489 -6.88 -11.04 -11.72
CA GLY A 489 -5.83 -11.24 -12.68
C GLY A 489 -6.42 -11.14 -14.10
N ASP A 490 -6.02 -10.13 -14.84
CA ASP A 490 -6.07 -10.15 -16.29
C ASP A 490 -4.66 -10.48 -16.77
N GLU A 491 -4.45 -11.69 -17.26
CA GLU A 491 -3.32 -11.96 -18.13
C GLU A 491 -3.50 -11.09 -19.37
N GLY A 492 -2.72 -10.00 -19.47
CA GLY A 492 -2.68 -9.15 -20.65
C GLY A 492 -3.27 -7.75 -20.54
N ALA A 493 -3.67 -7.26 -19.38
CA ALA A 493 -3.88 -5.82 -19.21
C ALA A 493 -2.52 -5.13 -19.08
N GLU A 494 -2.06 -4.57 -20.19
CA GLU A 494 -0.90 -3.67 -20.18
C GLU A 494 -1.16 -2.54 -19.20
N THR A 495 -0.27 -2.38 -18.23
CA THR A 495 -0.25 -1.19 -17.40
C THR A 495 0.19 -0.07 -18.32
N THR A 496 -0.70 0.86 -18.61
CA THR A 496 -0.30 2.11 -19.26
C THR A 496 0.66 2.81 -18.29
N LEU A 497 1.94 2.80 -18.65
CA LEU A 497 2.90 3.73 -18.04
C LEU A 497 2.41 5.15 -18.29
N PRO A 498 2.69 6.09 -17.38
CA PRO A 498 2.43 7.50 -17.63
C PRO A 498 2.95 7.88 -19.03
N ALA A 499 2.18 8.65 -19.78
CA ALA A 499 2.58 9.06 -21.10
C ALA A 499 3.95 9.76 -21.03
N ARG A 500 4.88 9.29 -21.83
CA ARG A 500 6.18 9.95 -21.99
C ARG A 500 5.94 11.31 -22.62
N GLU A 501 6.45 12.38 -22.01
CA GLU A 501 6.55 13.65 -22.72
C GLU A 501 7.37 13.47 -23.99
N THR A 502 6.85 14.02 -25.10
CA THR A 502 7.28 13.69 -26.48
C THR A 502 8.62 14.29 -26.89
N ARG A 503 9.41 14.79 -25.97
CA ARG A 503 10.73 15.35 -26.30
C ARG A 503 11.74 14.22 -26.58
N ALA A 504 12.39 14.28 -27.72
CA ALA A 504 13.48 13.37 -28.02
C ALA A 504 14.64 13.60 -27.03
N LEU A 505 15.11 12.52 -26.42
CA LEU A 505 16.26 12.58 -25.49
C LEU A 505 17.52 12.92 -26.28
N SER A 506 18.42 13.70 -25.68
CA SER A 506 19.78 13.88 -26.21
C SER A 506 20.56 12.55 -26.15
N GLU A 507 21.65 12.43 -26.90
CA GLU A 507 22.50 11.24 -26.88
C GLU A 507 23.05 10.96 -25.48
N ASP A 508 23.41 11.99 -24.70
CA ASP A 508 23.89 11.86 -23.32
C ASP A 508 22.80 11.38 -22.39
N GLN A 509 21.59 11.89 -22.55
CA GLN A 509 20.40 11.43 -21.76
C GLN A 509 20.04 10.00 -22.11
N ALA A 510 20.10 9.61 -23.37
CA ALA A 510 19.89 8.25 -23.82
C ALA A 510 20.97 7.30 -23.28
N ALA A 511 22.23 7.74 -23.22
CA ALA A 511 23.35 6.98 -22.64
C ALA A 511 23.18 6.82 -21.13
N ALA A 512 22.76 7.86 -20.40
CA ALA A 512 22.47 7.80 -18.98
C ALA A 512 21.34 6.80 -18.68
N LEU A 513 20.27 6.81 -19.47
CA LEU A 513 19.19 5.83 -19.38
C LEU A 513 19.62 4.41 -19.78
N ALA A 514 20.56 4.30 -20.74
CA ALA A 514 21.10 3.01 -21.15
C ALA A 514 21.92 2.32 -20.06
N SER A 515 22.54 3.08 -19.14
CA SER A 515 23.24 2.52 -17.98
C SER A 515 22.31 1.81 -16.98
N VAL A 516 21.00 2.10 -17.07
CA VAL A 516 19.93 1.46 -16.27
C VAL A 516 19.27 0.29 -17.01
N ARG A 517 19.80 -0.12 -18.17
CA ARG A 517 19.16 -1.09 -19.09
C ARG A 517 19.11 -2.54 -18.64
N ASP A 518 19.80 -2.90 -17.58
CA ASP A 518 19.53 -4.17 -16.91
C ASP A 518 18.26 -4.10 -16.02
N VAL A 519 17.67 -2.92 -15.86
CA VAL A 519 16.29 -2.74 -15.47
C VAL A 519 15.41 -3.08 -16.68
N PRO A 520 14.27 -3.76 -16.49
CA PRO A 520 13.42 -4.29 -17.56
C PRO A 520 13.19 -3.27 -18.67
N ALA A 521 13.23 -3.76 -19.91
CA ALA A 521 12.93 -2.93 -21.07
C ALA A 521 11.61 -2.19 -20.84
N ARG A 522 11.58 -0.90 -21.15
CA ARG A 522 10.33 -0.15 -21.21
C ARG A 522 9.31 -0.94 -22.02
N VAL A 523 8.10 -1.04 -21.55
CA VAL A 523 6.99 -1.45 -22.40
C VAL A 523 6.93 -0.42 -23.51
N ASP A 524 7.30 -0.82 -24.72
CA ASP A 524 7.22 0.04 -25.89
C ASP A 524 5.79 0.53 -26.03
N LYS A 525 5.62 1.80 -26.35
CA LYS A 525 4.40 2.56 -26.54
C LYS A 525 3.20 1.67 -26.90
N ALA A 526 2.16 1.69 -26.08
CA ALA A 526 0.82 1.47 -26.61
C ALA A 526 0.62 2.50 -27.75
N PRO A 527 0.20 2.08 -28.96
CA PRO A 527 -0.08 3.01 -30.05
C PRO A 527 -1.10 4.03 -29.55
N ASP A 528 -0.81 5.32 -29.76
CA ASP A 528 -1.69 6.40 -29.35
C ASP A 528 -3.01 6.30 -30.14
N THR A 529 -3.97 5.59 -29.54
CA THR A 529 -5.30 5.38 -30.14
C THR A 529 -6.13 6.67 -30.22
N ARG A 530 -5.65 7.78 -29.64
CA ARG A 530 -6.32 9.08 -29.71
C ARG A 530 -6.24 9.71 -31.12
N ASN A 531 -5.23 9.35 -31.93
CA ASN A 531 -5.07 9.86 -33.29
C ASN A 531 -5.89 9.12 -34.35
N GLU A 532 -6.47 7.95 -34.05
CA GLU A 532 -7.33 7.24 -35.02
C GLU A 532 -8.79 7.72 -34.97
N THR A 533 -9.23 8.28 -33.85
CA THR A 533 -10.61 8.77 -33.72
C THR A 533 -10.79 10.13 -34.41
N GLU A 534 -9.77 10.97 -34.45
CA GLU A 534 -9.84 12.25 -35.16
C GLU A 534 -9.71 12.12 -36.69
N ARG A 535 -9.12 11.05 -37.20
CA ARG A 535 -9.03 10.79 -38.66
C ARG A 535 -10.28 10.17 -39.27
N LYS A 536 -11.24 9.74 -38.46
CA LYS A 536 -12.52 9.19 -38.94
C LYS A 536 -13.69 10.18 -38.91
N VAL A 537 -13.46 11.42 -38.53
CA VAL A 537 -14.49 12.50 -38.47
C VAL A 537 -14.10 13.70 -39.36
N ALA A 538 -13.09 13.56 -40.23
CA ALA A 538 -12.78 14.54 -41.27
C ALA A 538 -13.11 13.98 -42.66
#